data_b5e4a5c4829f8173baf803fbf68d01c9
#
_entry.id   b5e4a5c4829f8173baf803fbf68d01c9
#
_cell.length_a   1.000
_cell.length_b   1.000
_cell.length_c   1.000
_cell.angle_alpha   90.00
_cell.angle_beta   90.00
_cell.angle_gamma   90.00
#
_symmetry.space_group_name_H-M   'P 1'
#
loop_
_entity.id
_entity.type
_entity.pdbx_description
1 polymer ?
#
loop_
_entity_poly.entity_id
_entity_poly.type
_entity_poly.pdbx_seq_one_letter_code
_entity_poly.pdbx_strand_id
1 'polypeptide(L)'
;SGTDNKEKAIWRSLKLNPLQFSADWYLETGTNMGSTINIAVGMNAYTFTDKATWISFKNKSDFKIYVDKDDYLINKYSALIISKNKCPYSKLEASSEVLSWLLSSDVRNKIIKFKKNNKQLFFIK
;
A
#
# COMPACT_ATOMS: atom_id res chain seq x y z
N SER A 1 -1.45 -2.58 -8.98
CA SER A 1 -0.68 -2.31 -7.74
C SER A 1 -1.40 -2.84 -6.51
N GLY A 2 -0.72 -2.91 -5.36
CA GLY A 2 -1.36 -3.31 -4.09
C GLY A 2 -2.50 -2.37 -3.69
N THR A 3 -2.35 -1.08 -3.94
CA THR A 3 -3.37 -0.06 -3.67
C THR A 3 -4.60 -0.26 -4.57
N ASP A 4 -4.41 -0.49 -5.85
CA ASP A 4 -5.48 -0.79 -6.81
C ASP A 4 -6.24 -2.07 -6.44
N ASN A 5 -5.50 -3.14 -6.09
CA ASN A 5 -6.13 -4.38 -5.65
C ASN A 5 -6.96 -4.19 -4.37
N LYS A 6 -6.49 -3.36 -3.45
CA LYS A 6 -7.20 -3.05 -2.21
C LYS A 6 -8.46 -2.23 -2.48
N GLU A 7 -8.38 -1.21 -3.31
CA GLU A 7 -9.52 -0.42 -3.74
C GLU A 7 -10.61 -1.32 -4.37
N LYS A 8 -10.22 -2.11 -5.37
CA LYS A 8 -11.14 -3.07 -6.03
C LYS A 8 -11.73 -4.09 -5.05
N ALA A 9 -11.00 -4.48 -4.01
CA ALA A 9 -11.54 -5.35 -2.96
C ALA A 9 -12.61 -4.66 -2.12
N ILE A 10 -12.44 -3.36 -1.82
CA ILE A 10 -13.44 -2.56 -1.10
C ILE A 10 -14.72 -2.45 -1.93
N TRP A 11 -14.60 -2.09 -3.21
CA TRP A 11 -15.77 -2.03 -4.10
C TRP A 11 -16.52 -3.36 -4.17
N ARG A 12 -15.80 -4.48 -4.32
CA ARG A 12 -16.41 -5.80 -4.32
C ARG A 12 -17.13 -6.15 -3.02
N SER A 13 -16.61 -5.71 -1.86
CA SER A 13 -17.28 -5.94 -0.57
C SER A 13 -18.65 -5.24 -0.48
N LEU A 14 -18.81 -4.15 -1.21
CA LEU A 14 -20.07 -3.40 -1.34
C LEU A 14 -20.94 -3.93 -2.50
N LYS A 15 -20.51 -5.00 -3.18
CA LYS A 15 -21.19 -5.54 -4.39
C LYS A 15 -21.29 -4.52 -5.52
N LEU A 16 -20.36 -3.58 -5.59
CA LEU A 16 -20.27 -2.55 -6.62
C LEU A 16 -19.12 -2.88 -7.59
N ASN A 17 -19.37 -2.63 -8.87
CA ASN A 17 -18.35 -2.65 -9.90
C ASN A 17 -18.16 -1.23 -10.45
N PRO A 18 -17.13 -0.48 -10.02
CA PRO A 18 -16.97 0.91 -10.45
C PRO A 18 -16.65 1.03 -11.95
N LEU A 19 -16.14 -0.03 -12.59
CA LEU A 19 -15.85 -0.01 -14.03
C LEU A 19 -17.10 0.20 -14.89
N GLN A 20 -18.29 -0.07 -14.36
CA GLN A 20 -19.56 0.23 -15.05
C GLN A 20 -19.78 1.74 -15.21
N PHE A 21 -19.05 2.55 -14.41
CA PHE A 21 -19.11 4.01 -14.41
C PHE A 21 -17.80 4.63 -14.91
N SER A 22 -17.02 3.87 -15.69
CA SER A 22 -15.79 4.34 -16.30
C SER A 22 -16.06 5.53 -17.21
N ALA A 23 -15.19 6.56 -17.10
CA ALA A 23 -15.33 7.84 -17.77
C ALA A 23 -16.53 8.71 -17.32
N ASP A 24 -17.36 8.26 -16.42
CA ASP A 24 -18.36 9.06 -15.73
C ASP A 24 -17.78 9.61 -14.40
N TRP A 25 -18.01 8.92 -13.29
CA TRP A 25 -17.42 9.31 -12.00
C TRP A 25 -16.21 8.46 -11.56
N TYR A 26 -15.96 7.32 -12.19
CA TYR A 26 -14.82 6.45 -11.89
C TYR A 26 -13.76 6.53 -12.99
N LEU A 27 -12.54 6.88 -12.60
CA LEU A 27 -11.42 7.06 -13.53
C LEU A 27 -10.22 6.20 -13.12
N GLU A 28 -9.76 5.32 -14.01
CA GLU A 28 -8.51 4.61 -13.85
C GLU A 28 -7.37 5.40 -14.50
N THR A 29 -6.40 5.83 -13.71
CA THR A 29 -5.32 6.70 -14.19
C THR A 29 -4.23 5.93 -14.95
N GLY A 30 -4.11 4.61 -14.75
CA GLY A 30 -3.07 3.79 -15.38
C GLY A 30 -1.64 4.14 -14.99
N THR A 31 -1.44 4.93 -13.93
CA THR A 31 -0.14 5.46 -13.51
C THR A 31 0.26 5.01 -12.09
N ASN A 32 1.42 5.48 -11.61
CA ASN A 32 1.84 5.28 -10.22
C ASN A 32 1.04 6.17 -9.25
N MET A 33 1.12 5.85 -7.94
CA MET A 33 0.36 6.55 -6.90
C MET A 33 0.61 8.06 -6.84
N GLY A 34 1.85 8.50 -7.01
CA GLY A 34 2.17 9.93 -6.99
C GLY A 34 1.51 10.69 -8.14
N SER A 35 1.55 10.14 -9.34
CA SER A 35 0.87 10.71 -10.52
C SER A 35 -0.65 10.66 -10.36
N THR A 36 -1.19 9.58 -9.81
CA THR A 36 -2.63 9.47 -9.52
C THR A 36 -3.10 10.57 -8.56
N ILE A 37 -2.34 10.85 -7.49
CA ILE A 37 -2.69 11.94 -6.58
C ILE A 37 -2.65 13.31 -7.30
N ASN A 38 -1.63 13.55 -8.15
CA ASN A 38 -1.58 14.81 -8.93
C ASN A 38 -2.79 14.99 -9.84
N ILE A 39 -3.21 13.92 -10.51
CA ILE A 39 -4.42 13.95 -11.36
C ILE A 39 -5.64 14.23 -10.50
N ALA A 40 -5.82 13.54 -9.38
CA ALA A 40 -6.93 13.75 -8.47
C ALA A 40 -6.98 15.18 -7.93
N VAL A 41 -5.83 15.76 -7.55
CA VAL A 41 -5.75 17.17 -7.12
C VAL A 41 -6.16 18.12 -8.25
N GLY A 42 -5.67 17.89 -9.48
CA GLY A 42 -6.03 18.72 -10.63
C GLY A 42 -7.51 18.64 -11.02
N MET A 43 -8.16 17.52 -10.72
CA MET A 43 -9.59 17.29 -11.02
C MET A 43 -10.50 17.59 -9.83
N ASN A 44 -9.96 17.96 -8.67
CA ASN A 44 -10.70 18.06 -7.41
C ASN A 44 -11.51 16.79 -7.08
N ALA A 45 -10.89 15.63 -7.30
CA ALA A 45 -11.52 14.32 -7.18
C ALA A 45 -11.04 13.56 -5.95
N TYR A 46 -11.84 12.63 -5.44
CA TYR A 46 -11.39 11.68 -4.42
C TYR A 46 -10.39 10.68 -4.99
N THR A 47 -9.45 10.23 -4.18
CA THR A 47 -8.52 9.15 -4.57
C THR A 47 -8.17 8.25 -3.40
N PHE A 48 -7.86 7.01 -3.70
CA PHE A 48 -7.35 6.03 -2.75
C PHE A 48 -5.83 5.93 -2.88
N THR A 49 -5.09 6.06 -1.77
CA THR A 49 -3.63 6.03 -1.79
C THR A 49 -3.05 5.37 -0.55
N ASP A 50 -1.82 4.91 -0.62
CA ASP A 50 -1.09 4.48 0.57
C ASP A 50 -0.59 5.68 1.39
N LYS A 51 -0.48 5.47 2.70
CA LYS A 51 -0.12 6.53 3.65
C LYS A 51 1.31 7.05 3.45
N ALA A 52 2.23 6.20 3.00
CA ALA A 52 3.62 6.60 2.79
C ALA A 52 3.75 7.56 1.60
N THR A 53 3.05 7.26 0.50
CA THR A 53 2.97 8.15 -0.65
C THR A 53 2.32 9.48 -0.26
N TRP A 54 1.20 9.46 0.43
CA TRP A 54 0.54 10.68 0.89
C TRP A 54 1.42 11.55 1.79
N ILE A 55 2.14 10.96 2.75
CA ILE A 55 3.03 11.71 3.65
C ILE A 55 4.18 12.36 2.86
N SER A 56 4.66 11.70 1.81
CA SER A 56 5.76 12.18 0.96
C SER A 56 5.31 13.20 -0.08
N PHE A 57 4.05 13.18 -0.42
CA PHE A 57 3.48 14.01 -1.47
C PHE A 57 3.43 15.48 -1.03
N LYS A 58 3.89 16.38 -1.89
CA LYS A 58 4.03 17.80 -1.57
C LYS A 58 2.87 18.66 -2.08
N ASN A 59 2.39 18.36 -3.29
CA ASN A 59 1.35 19.15 -3.97
C ASN A 59 -0.05 18.76 -3.47
N LYS A 60 -0.32 18.98 -2.18
CA LYS A 60 -1.59 18.57 -1.56
C LYS A 60 -2.74 19.54 -1.78
N SER A 61 -2.43 20.82 -2.11
CA SER A 61 -3.44 21.85 -2.11
C SER A 61 -4.25 21.81 -0.79
N ASP A 62 -5.56 21.86 -0.86
CA ASP A 62 -6.51 21.72 0.26
C ASP A 62 -6.97 20.27 0.52
N PHE A 63 -6.40 19.32 -0.21
CA PHE A 63 -6.69 17.89 -0.04
C PHE A 63 -6.31 17.40 1.35
N LYS A 64 -7.19 16.60 1.94
CA LYS A 64 -7.04 16.02 3.27
C LYS A 64 -7.45 14.56 3.29
N ILE A 65 -6.99 13.85 4.31
CA ILE A 65 -7.42 12.47 4.55
C ILE A 65 -8.82 12.48 5.17
N TYR A 66 -9.76 11.80 4.55
CA TYR A 66 -11.11 11.62 5.10
C TYR A 66 -11.22 10.35 5.94
N VAL A 67 -10.56 9.26 5.51
CA VAL A 67 -10.59 7.97 6.20
C VAL A 67 -9.18 7.39 6.27
N ASP A 68 -8.64 7.14 7.47
CA ASP A 68 -7.31 6.55 7.67
C ASP A 68 -7.24 5.52 8.82
N LYS A 69 -8.35 5.24 9.50
CA LYS A 69 -8.41 4.41 10.70
C LYS A 69 -9.50 3.34 10.59
N ASP A 70 -9.43 2.54 9.56
CA ASP A 70 -10.35 1.42 9.37
C ASP A 70 -9.53 0.14 9.22
N ASP A 71 -10.00 -0.96 9.79
CA ASP A 71 -9.33 -2.26 9.71
C ASP A 71 -9.23 -2.77 8.27
N TYR A 72 -10.18 -2.42 7.42
CA TYR A 72 -10.12 -2.66 5.98
C TYR A 72 -8.97 -1.95 5.29
N LEU A 73 -8.45 -0.88 5.85
CA LEU A 73 -7.33 -0.10 5.29
C LEU A 73 -5.95 -0.61 5.70
N ILE A 74 -5.90 -1.62 6.58
CA ILE A 74 -4.61 -2.20 7.00
C ILE A 74 -3.94 -2.89 5.82
N ASN A 75 -2.73 -2.43 5.48
CA ASN A 75 -1.86 -3.05 4.49
C ASN A 75 -0.87 -3.99 5.19
N LYS A 76 -1.15 -5.30 5.14
CA LYS A 76 -0.30 -6.32 5.75
C LYS A 76 0.85 -6.69 4.82
N TYR A 77 2.06 -6.62 5.32
CA TYR A 77 3.25 -7.15 4.67
C TYR A 77 3.53 -8.57 5.19
N SER A 78 3.82 -9.48 4.30
CA SER A 78 4.16 -10.86 4.64
C SER A 78 5.43 -11.27 3.90
N ALA A 79 6.32 -11.98 4.58
CA ALA A 79 7.47 -12.62 3.97
C ALA A 79 7.16 -14.11 3.77
N LEU A 80 7.41 -14.62 2.57
CA LEU A 80 7.16 -16.01 2.20
C LEU A 80 8.44 -16.65 1.66
N ILE A 81 8.76 -17.83 2.13
CA ILE A 81 9.84 -18.64 1.60
C ILE A 81 9.26 -19.60 0.56
N ILE A 82 9.83 -19.58 -0.64
CA ILE A 82 9.40 -20.47 -1.73
C ILE A 82 10.02 -21.86 -1.51
N SER A 83 9.19 -22.90 -1.45
CA SER A 83 9.67 -24.28 -1.29
C SER A 83 10.37 -24.79 -2.53
N LYS A 84 11.36 -25.70 -2.34
CA LYS A 84 12.06 -26.38 -3.45
C LYS A 84 11.12 -27.21 -4.33
N ASN A 85 10.00 -27.69 -3.80
CA ASN A 85 9.01 -28.44 -4.59
C ASN A 85 8.34 -27.57 -5.66
N LYS A 86 8.20 -26.26 -5.40
CA LYS A 86 7.63 -25.29 -6.36
C LYS A 86 8.69 -24.63 -7.23
N CYS A 87 9.89 -24.46 -6.69
CA CYS A 87 11.03 -23.87 -7.39
C CYS A 87 12.32 -24.59 -6.98
N PRO A 88 12.78 -25.59 -7.76
CA PRO A 88 13.96 -26.38 -7.43
C PRO A 88 15.25 -25.57 -7.25
N TYR A 89 15.34 -24.42 -7.93
CA TYR A 89 16.51 -23.53 -7.89
C TYR A 89 16.41 -22.48 -6.77
N SER A 90 15.41 -22.54 -5.89
CA SER A 90 15.28 -21.59 -4.79
C SER A 90 16.45 -21.73 -3.81
N LYS A 91 17.03 -20.58 -3.44
CA LYS A 91 18.10 -20.49 -2.43
C LYS A 91 17.49 -20.50 -1.03
N LEU A 92 17.07 -21.67 -0.57
CA LEU A 92 16.28 -21.82 0.66
C LEU A 92 17.04 -21.33 1.90
N GLU A 93 18.32 -21.64 2.03
CA GLU A 93 19.16 -21.22 3.17
C GLU A 93 19.26 -19.69 3.23
N ALA A 94 19.68 -19.05 2.14
CA ALA A 94 19.77 -17.59 2.08
C ALA A 94 18.42 -16.92 2.33
N SER A 95 17.32 -17.49 1.84
CA SER A 95 15.98 -16.98 2.10
C SER A 95 15.59 -17.08 3.57
N SER A 96 15.98 -18.18 4.24
CA SER A 96 15.76 -18.40 5.67
C SER A 96 16.59 -17.44 6.53
N GLU A 97 17.84 -17.17 6.14
CA GLU A 97 18.70 -16.18 6.80
C GLU A 97 18.09 -14.77 6.72
N VAL A 98 17.66 -14.37 5.52
CA VAL A 98 16.99 -13.06 5.34
C VAL A 98 15.71 -12.97 6.16
N LEU A 99 14.91 -14.03 6.21
CA LEU A 99 13.70 -14.06 7.02
C LEU A 99 14.04 -13.94 8.53
N SER A 100 15.02 -14.71 9.00
CA SER A 100 15.48 -14.66 10.39
C SER A 100 15.99 -13.26 10.76
N TRP A 101 16.75 -12.64 9.86
CA TRP A 101 17.21 -11.27 10.03
C TRP A 101 16.04 -10.28 10.10
N LEU A 102 15.06 -10.37 9.20
CA LEU A 102 13.87 -9.51 9.21
C LEU A 102 13.07 -9.63 10.52
N LEU A 103 13.03 -10.84 11.10
CA LEU A 103 12.31 -11.12 12.34
C LEU A 103 13.13 -10.82 13.61
N SER A 104 14.41 -10.50 13.48
CA SER A 104 15.27 -10.16 14.62
C SER A 104 14.77 -8.93 15.36
N SER A 105 15.04 -8.86 16.67
CA SER A 105 14.63 -7.74 17.51
C SER A 105 15.24 -6.41 17.06
N ASP A 106 16.47 -6.42 16.55
CA ASP A 106 17.13 -5.22 16.03
C ASP A 106 16.39 -4.65 14.82
N VAL A 107 16.08 -5.49 13.82
CA VAL A 107 15.37 -5.06 12.61
C VAL A 107 13.94 -4.65 12.92
N ARG A 108 13.23 -5.39 13.77
CA ARG A 108 11.89 -5.02 14.24
C ARG A 108 11.90 -3.63 14.90
N ASN A 109 12.87 -3.35 15.76
CA ASN A 109 13.03 -2.04 16.36
C ASN A 109 13.32 -0.93 15.34
N LYS A 110 14.14 -1.21 14.31
CA LYS A 110 14.40 -0.27 13.22
C LYS A 110 13.14 0.04 12.43
N ILE A 111 12.34 -0.97 12.12
CA ILE A 111 11.06 -0.82 11.40
C ILE A 111 10.09 0.05 12.21
N ILE A 112 9.91 -0.25 13.50
CA ILE A 112 9.00 0.51 14.38
C ILE A 112 9.44 1.97 14.54
N LYS A 113 10.77 2.21 14.64
CA LYS A 113 11.33 3.55 14.79
C LYS A 113 11.37 4.33 13.48
N PHE A 114 11.15 3.69 12.35
CA PHE A 114 11.20 4.36 11.06
C PHE A 114 10.08 5.38 10.94
N LYS A 115 10.47 6.64 10.72
CA LYS A 115 9.54 7.76 10.56
C LYS A 115 9.86 8.52 9.27
N LYS A 116 8.83 9.05 8.64
CA LYS A 116 8.94 10.01 7.55
C LYS A 116 8.11 11.25 7.89
N ASN A 117 8.72 12.42 7.80
CA ASN A 117 8.07 13.68 8.23
C ASN A 117 7.50 13.57 9.66
N ASN A 118 8.27 12.99 10.60
CA ASN A 118 7.91 12.70 11.99
C ASN A 118 6.69 11.78 12.19
N LYS A 119 6.20 11.12 11.14
CA LYS A 119 5.09 10.17 11.21
C LYS A 119 5.59 8.74 11.07
N GLN A 120 5.18 7.87 11.97
CA GLN A 120 5.46 6.43 11.89
C GLN A 120 4.67 5.83 10.72
N LEU A 121 5.33 4.97 9.92
CA LEU A 121 4.74 4.35 8.74
C LEU A 121 4.42 2.87 8.93
N PHE A 122 5.23 2.17 9.72
CA PHE A 122 5.11 0.72 9.89
C PHE A 122 4.82 0.37 11.34
N PHE A 123 3.98 -0.63 11.51
CA PHE A 123 3.59 -1.17 12.81
C PHE A 123 3.82 -2.68 12.78
N ILE A 124 4.34 -3.23 13.85
CA ILE A 124 4.52 -4.68 14.03
C ILE A 124 3.50 -5.12 15.07
N LYS A 125 2.67 -6.08 14.67
CA LYS A 125 1.74 -6.76 15.57
C LYS A 125 2.35 -8.08 16.03
#